data_c508cfbcf09cfdb2eb9faa84d46df286
#
_entry.id   c508cfbcf09cfdb2eb9faa84d46df286
#
_cell.length_a   1.000
_cell.length_b   1.000
_cell.length_c   1.000
_cell.angle_alpha   90.00
_cell.angle_beta   90.00
_cell.angle_gamma   90.00
#
_symmetry.space_group_name_H-M   'P 1'
#
loop_
_entity.id
_entity.type
_entity.pdbx_description
1 polymer ?
#
loop_
_entity_poly.entity_id
_entity_poly.type
_entity_poly.pdbx_seq_one_letter_code
_entity_poly.pdbx_strand_id
1 'polypeptide(L)'
;MLHIYHGDGKGKTTAALGLVMRELGHAQKVLVVQFLKDGKSGEISFLKQQPLVTCLYSPMPKLFYYQMGQEMRVTTALSQHALFETAEQTAAQYACILLDEALDALQLGILQEIEMLAFLNANKAREIILTGRNPSKNILACGDYITCLLYTSDAADEEDS
;
A
#
# COMPACT_ATOMS: atom_id res chain seq x y z
N MET A 1 -7.87 4.25 -12.90
CA MET A 1 -8.77 4.73 -11.82
C MET A 1 -8.03 4.62 -10.49
N LEU A 2 -8.13 5.61 -9.61
CA LEU A 2 -7.43 5.60 -8.32
C LEU A 2 -8.42 5.40 -7.18
N HIS A 3 -8.22 4.32 -6.41
CA HIS A 3 -8.96 4.01 -5.19
C HIS A 3 -8.07 4.29 -3.97
N ILE A 4 -8.58 5.02 -3.00
CA ILE A 4 -7.89 5.33 -1.74
C ILE A 4 -8.72 4.78 -0.58
N TYR A 5 -8.15 3.82 0.16
CA TYR A 5 -8.71 3.33 1.42
C TYR A 5 -7.85 3.86 2.56
N HIS A 6 -8.39 4.75 3.37
CA HIS A 6 -7.64 5.37 4.45
C HIS A 6 -8.42 5.40 5.78
N GLY A 7 -7.78 5.89 6.82
CA GLY A 7 -8.37 6.05 8.13
C GLY A 7 -7.75 5.12 9.18
N ASP A 8 -8.15 5.29 10.43
CA ASP A 8 -7.61 4.53 11.56
C ASP A 8 -8.29 3.17 11.75
N GLY A 9 -9.46 2.97 11.14
CA GLY A 9 -10.22 1.73 11.24
C GLY A 9 -9.58 0.56 10.53
N LYS A 10 -9.95 -0.65 10.96
CA LYS A 10 -9.58 -1.90 10.31
C LYS A 10 -10.23 -2.06 8.95
N GLY A 11 -9.60 -2.86 8.08
CA GLY A 11 -10.19 -3.33 6.84
C GLY A 11 -9.69 -2.62 5.59
N LYS A 12 -8.75 -1.68 5.70
CA LYS A 12 -8.16 -1.00 4.53
C LYS A 12 -7.52 -1.99 3.56
N THR A 13 -6.60 -2.81 4.05
CA THR A 13 -5.94 -3.85 3.24
C THR A 13 -6.94 -4.89 2.76
N THR A 14 -7.89 -5.30 3.60
CA THR A 14 -8.93 -6.26 3.22
C THR A 14 -9.79 -5.74 2.08
N ALA A 15 -10.22 -4.48 2.14
CA ALA A 15 -10.98 -3.85 1.06
C ALA A 15 -10.17 -3.77 -0.23
N ALA A 16 -8.91 -3.35 -0.13
CA ALA A 16 -7.99 -3.30 -1.26
C ALA A 16 -7.78 -4.67 -1.91
N LEU A 17 -7.60 -5.71 -1.12
CA LEU A 17 -7.46 -7.09 -1.61
C LEU A 17 -8.75 -7.61 -2.25
N GLY A 18 -9.90 -7.11 -1.85
CA GLY A 18 -11.17 -7.38 -2.54
C GLY A 18 -11.16 -6.89 -3.98
N LEU A 19 -10.62 -5.69 -4.25
CA LEU A 19 -10.42 -5.19 -5.61
C LEU A 19 -9.39 -6.02 -6.38
N VAL A 20 -8.29 -6.40 -5.74
CA VAL A 20 -7.29 -7.30 -6.35
C VAL A 20 -7.95 -8.62 -6.79
N MET A 21 -8.77 -9.22 -5.93
CA MET A 21 -9.50 -10.45 -6.25
C MET A 21 -10.43 -10.27 -7.45
N ARG A 22 -11.11 -9.12 -7.55
CA ARG A 22 -11.96 -8.79 -8.71
C ARG A 22 -11.16 -8.75 -10.01
N GLU A 23 -10.00 -8.10 -10.01
CA GLU A 23 -9.13 -8.00 -11.17
C GLU A 23 -8.58 -9.37 -11.59
N LEU A 24 -8.20 -10.20 -10.62
CA LEU A 24 -7.80 -11.58 -10.89
C LEU A 24 -8.93 -12.41 -11.49
N GLY A 25 -10.17 -12.20 -11.03
CA GLY A 25 -11.37 -12.82 -11.61
C GLY A 25 -11.61 -12.44 -13.07
N HIS A 26 -11.11 -11.27 -13.50
CA HIS A 26 -11.10 -10.83 -14.90
C HIS A 26 -9.81 -11.21 -15.65
N ALA A 27 -9.00 -12.11 -15.10
CA ALA A 27 -7.73 -12.57 -15.66
C ALA A 27 -6.71 -11.43 -15.92
N GLN A 28 -6.76 -10.38 -15.12
CA GLN A 28 -5.81 -9.26 -15.18
C GLN A 28 -4.56 -9.55 -14.35
N LYS A 29 -3.41 -9.07 -14.83
CA LYS A 29 -2.16 -9.11 -14.05
C LYS A 29 -2.18 -8.04 -12.96
N VAL A 30 -1.82 -8.41 -11.74
CA VAL A 30 -1.83 -7.56 -10.57
C VAL A 30 -0.47 -7.51 -9.90
N LEU A 31 -0.03 -6.31 -9.55
CA LEU A 31 1.12 -6.08 -8.67
C LEU A 31 0.59 -5.70 -7.28
N VAL A 32 1.07 -6.39 -6.26
CA VAL A 32 0.82 -6.06 -4.86
C VAL A 32 2.15 -5.69 -4.20
N VAL A 33 2.27 -4.45 -3.78
CA VAL A 33 3.44 -3.96 -3.04
C VAL A 33 3.02 -3.69 -1.61
N GLN A 34 3.65 -4.35 -0.65
CA GLN A 34 3.42 -4.11 0.77
C GLN A 34 4.57 -3.30 1.37
N PHE A 35 4.31 -2.05 1.70
CA PHE A 35 5.23 -1.24 2.48
C PHE A 35 5.09 -1.55 3.97
N LEU A 36 6.18 -1.41 4.73
CA LEU A 36 6.19 -1.55 6.19
C LEU A 36 5.71 -2.91 6.72
N LYS A 37 5.67 -3.92 5.86
CA LYS A 37 5.25 -5.31 6.18
C LYS A 37 6.24 -6.31 5.61
N ASP A 38 6.33 -7.46 6.25
CA ASP A 38 7.29 -8.52 5.88
C ASP A 38 6.74 -9.60 4.95
N GLY A 39 5.52 -9.44 4.47
CA GLY A 39 4.89 -10.35 3.51
C GLY A 39 4.48 -11.72 4.08
N LYS A 40 4.35 -11.85 5.40
CA LYS A 40 4.03 -13.13 6.07
C LYS A 40 2.55 -13.31 6.39
N SER A 41 1.69 -12.40 5.98
CA SER A 41 0.25 -12.55 6.20
C SER A 41 -0.34 -13.72 5.39
N GLY A 42 -1.47 -14.24 5.86
CA GLY A 42 -2.17 -15.33 5.18
C GLY A 42 -2.61 -14.94 3.77
N GLU A 43 -3.03 -13.69 3.58
CA GLU A 43 -3.46 -13.15 2.29
C GLU A 43 -2.31 -13.13 1.28
N ILE A 44 -1.14 -12.70 1.69
CA ILE A 44 0.04 -12.68 0.82
C ILE A 44 0.50 -14.10 0.51
N SER A 45 0.47 -15.00 1.49
CA SER A 45 0.80 -16.42 1.28
C SER A 45 -0.11 -17.07 0.23
N PHE A 46 -1.40 -16.72 0.24
CA PHE A 46 -2.35 -17.18 -0.78
C PHE A 46 -2.07 -16.53 -2.15
N LEU A 47 -1.89 -15.21 -2.18
CA LEU A 47 -1.68 -14.48 -3.44
C LEU A 47 -0.41 -14.90 -4.18
N LYS A 48 0.66 -15.21 -3.46
CA LYS A 48 1.91 -15.72 -4.07
C LYS A 48 1.72 -16.99 -4.91
N GLN A 49 0.69 -17.76 -4.63
CA GLN A 49 0.38 -18.98 -5.37
C GLN A 49 -0.44 -18.73 -6.63
N GLN A 50 -0.91 -17.50 -6.84
CA GLN A 50 -1.73 -17.15 -7.99
C GLN A 50 -0.85 -16.75 -9.19
N PRO A 51 -1.10 -17.27 -10.39
CA PRO A 51 -0.20 -17.08 -11.54
C PRO A 51 -0.16 -15.63 -12.08
N LEU A 52 -1.20 -14.83 -11.81
CA LEU A 52 -1.33 -13.47 -12.33
C LEU A 52 -0.91 -12.40 -11.32
N VAL A 53 -0.41 -12.79 -10.15
CA VAL A 53 -0.02 -11.86 -9.08
C VAL A 53 1.49 -11.85 -8.91
N THR A 54 2.04 -10.66 -8.79
CA THR A 54 3.39 -10.44 -8.25
C THR A 54 3.27 -9.71 -6.92
N CYS A 55 3.87 -10.27 -5.87
CA CYS A 55 3.92 -9.65 -4.54
C CYS A 55 5.34 -9.16 -4.26
N LEU A 56 5.47 -7.88 -3.93
CA LEU A 56 6.74 -7.25 -3.52
C LEU A 56 6.63 -6.81 -2.06
N TYR A 57 7.62 -7.16 -1.28
CA TYR A 57 7.80 -6.73 0.11
C TYR A 57 9.27 -6.86 0.48
N SER A 58 9.65 -6.30 1.60
CA SER A 58 11.02 -6.35 2.10
C SER A 58 11.01 -6.82 3.55
N PRO A 59 12.06 -7.52 4.01
CA PRO A 59 12.17 -7.85 5.42
C PRO A 59 12.06 -6.60 6.29
N MET A 60 11.31 -6.70 7.39
CA MET A 60 11.12 -5.60 8.33
C MET A 60 11.63 -5.98 9.71
N PRO A 61 12.34 -5.06 10.40
CA PRO A 61 12.65 -5.23 11.81
C PRO A 61 11.35 -5.37 12.63
N LYS A 62 11.41 -6.09 13.76
CA LYS A 62 10.28 -6.21 14.70
C LYS A 62 10.09 -4.96 15.58
N LEU A 63 10.42 -3.79 15.04
CA LEU A 63 10.30 -2.49 15.69
C LEU A 63 9.48 -1.57 14.80
N PHE A 64 8.69 -0.70 15.40
CA PHE A 64 8.09 0.40 14.66
C PHE A 64 9.17 1.36 14.18
N TYR A 65 8.97 2.00 13.04
CA TYR A 65 9.95 2.89 12.42
C TYR A 65 10.45 3.98 13.39
N TYR A 66 9.56 4.55 14.20
CA TYR A 66 9.93 5.56 15.20
C TYR A 66 10.79 5.02 16.36
N GLN A 67 10.80 3.71 16.58
CA GLN A 67 11.62 3.05 17.62
C GLN A 67 13.02 2.68 17.12
N MET A 68 13.25 2.76 15.80
CA MET A 68 14.53 2.39 15.20
C MET A 68 15.57 3.48 15.45
N GLY A 69 16.85 3.05 15.62
CA GLY A 69 17.99 3.97 15.55
C GLY A 69 18.20 4.51 14.13
N GLN A 70 19.04 5.53 14.00
CA GLN A 70 19.26 6.22 12.73
C GLN A 70 19.72 5.28 11.61
N GLU A 71 20.70 4.42 11.87
CA GLU A 71 21.23 3.47 10.89
C GLU A 71 20.14 2.52 10.38
N MET A 72 19.35 1.96 11.31
CA MET A 72 18.25 1.05 10.96
C MET A 72 17.16 1.76 10.17
N ARG A 73 16.83 3.01 10.52
CA ARG A 73 15.87 3.82 9.75
C ARG A 73 16.34 4.04 8.32
N VAL A 74 17.59 4.39 8.13
CA VAL A 74 18.16 4.62 6.79
C VAL A 74 18.10 3.34 5.97
N THR A 75 18.55 2.21 6.52
CA THR A 75 18.52 0.92 5.83
C THR A 75 17.09 0.51 5.48
N THR A 76 16.16 0.66 6.42
CA THR A 76 14.75 0.35 6.20
C THR A 76 14.15 1.27 5.13
N ALA A 77 14.39 2.58 5.21
CA ALA A 77 13.89 3.52 4.21
C ALA A 77 14.39 3.20 2.81
N LEU A 78 15.66 2.87 2.65
CA LEU A 78 16.24 2.50 1.36
C LEU A 78 15.59 1.21 0.80
N SER A 79 15.40 0.19 1.61
CA SER A 79 14.77 -1.05 1.17
C SER A 79 13.30 -0.87 0.79
N GLN A 80 12.58 -0.04 1.53
CA GLN A 80 11.18 0.30 1.22
C GLN A 80 11.07 1.16 -0.04
N HIS A 81 11.94 2.16 -0.21
CA HIS A 81 11.96 2.98 -1.41
C HIS A 81 12.29 2.13 -2.66
N ALA A 82 13.18 1.15 -2.54
CA ALA A 82 13.48 0.22 -3.62
C ALA A 82 12.25 -0.59 -4.09
N LEU A 83 11.31 -0.89 -3.20
CA LEU A 83 10.02 -1.50 -3.60
C LEU A 83 9.23 -0.57 -4.51
N PHE A 84 9.19 0.71 -4.19
CA PHE A 84 8.51 1.71 -5.00
C PHE A 84 9.17 1.88 -6.37
N GLU A 85 10.49 1.97 -6.42
CA GLU A 85 11.25 2.03 -7.70
C GLU A 85 10.95 0.81 -8.57
N THR A 86 10.88 -0.38 -8.00
CA THR A 86 10.51 -1.60 -8.73
C THR A 86 9.10 -1.50 -9.29
N ALA A 87 8.16 -0.98 -8.51
CA ALA A 87 6.79 -0.76 -8.97
C ALA A 87 6.74 0.23 -10.14
N GLU A 88 7.51 1.33 -10.08
CA GLU A 88 7.61 2.30 -11.17
C GLU A 88 8.15 1.65 -12.46
N GLN A 89 9.23 0.89 -12.34
CA GLN A 89 9.90 0.25 -13.48
C GLN A 89 9.05 -0.83 -14.15
N THR A 90 8.17 -1.49 -13.38
CA THR A 90 7.40 -2.64 -13.86
C THR A 90 5.91 -2.36 -14.06
N ALA A 91 5.43 -1.16 -13.72
CA ALA A 91 4.02 -0.78 -13.75
C ALA A 91 3.32 -1.11 -15.07
N ALA A 92 4.01 -0.95 -16.19
CA ALA A 92 3.47 -1.21 -17.52
C ALA A 92 3.03 -2.65 -17.74
N GLN A 93 3.50 -3.60 -16.94
CA GLN A 93 3.19 -5.02 -17.05
C GLN A 93 1.85 -5.40 -16.37
N TYR A 94 1.27 -4.49 -15.58
CA TYR A 94 0.13 -4.78 -14.73
C TYR A 94 -1.07 -3.91 -15.08
N ALA A 95 -2.26 -4.48 -15.00
CA ALA A 95 -3.52 -3.76 -15.15
C ALA A 95 -3.95 -3.10 -13.82
N CYS A 96 -3.60 -3.73 -12.70
CA CYS A 96 -3.91 -3.27 -11.35
C CYS A 96 -2.66 -3.26 -10.48
N ILE A 97 -2.48 -2.20 -9.69
CA ILE A 97 -1.35 -2.06 -8.76
C ILE A 97 -1.89 -1.63 -7.40
N LEU A 98 -1.69 -2.49 -6.39
CA LEU A 98 -1.93 -2.16 -4.99
C LEU A 98 -0.63 -1.72 -4.33
N LEU A 99 -0.63 -0.51 -3.79
CA LEU A 99 0.43 0.02 -2.94
C LEU A 99 -0.09 0.06 -1.49
N ASP A 100 0.09 -1.06 -0.80
CA ASP A 100 -0.44 -1.26 0.55
C ASP A 100 0.45 -0.56 1.59
N GLU A 101 -0.18 0.19 2.50
CA GLU A 101 0.48 1.09 3.48
C GLU A 101 1.37 2.18 2.86
N ALA A 102 1.19 2.50 1.60
CA ALA A 102 1.94 3.56 0.94
C ALA A 102 1.70 4.94 1.58
N LEU A 103 0.49 5.20 2.09
CA LEU A 103 0.17 6.47 2.74
C LEU A 103 0.96 6.65 4.04
N ASP A 104 1.15 5.58 4.81
CA ASP A 104 2.00 5.59 6.00
C ASP A 104 3.47 5.80 5.65
N ALA A 105 3.96 5.16 4.58
CA ALA A 105 5.33 5.35 4.10
C ALA A 105 5.59 6.79 3.60
N LEU A 106 4.59 7.43 3.00
CA LEU A 106 4.64 8.85 2.64
C LEU A 106 4.72 9.73 3.89
N GLN A 107 3.89 9.45 4.90
CA GLN A 107 3.87 10.23 6.15
C GLN A 107 5.20 10.12 6.92
N LEU A 108 5.85 8.95 6.88
CA LEU A 108 7.16 8.73 7.50
C LEU A 108 8.32 9.32 6.69
N GLY A 109 8.08 9.87 5.50
CA GLY A 109 9.12 10.40 4.63
C GLY A 109 9.97 9.33 3.92
N ILE A 110 9.56 8.07 3.99
CA ILE A 110 10.20 6.95 3.28
C ILE A 110 9.95 7.06 1.76
N LEU A 111 8.72 7.41 1.38
CA LEU A 111 8.34 7.75 0.02
C LEU A 111 8.14 9.27 -0.06
N GLN A 112 8.44 9.84 -1.21
CA GLN A 112 8.25 11.26 -1.46
C GLN A 112 6.93 11.50 -2.20
N GLU A 113 6.17 12.50 -1.75
CA GLU A 113 4.87 12.81 -2.37
C GLU A 113 5.00 13.16 -3.84
N ILE A 114 6.05 13.91 -4.21
CA ILE A 114 6.27 14.29 -5.61
C ILE A 114 6.46 13.07 -6.53
N GLU A 115 7.16 12.04 -6.06
CA GLU A 115 7.34 10.79 -6.79
C GLU A 115 6.03 10.03 -6.90
N MET A 116 5.26 9.96 -5.81
CA MET A 116 3.95 9.32 -5.83
C MET A 116 2.99 10.01 -6.78
N LEU A 117 2.91 11.32 -6.77
CA LEU A 117 2.06 12.09 -7.68
C LEU A 117 2.44 11.87 -9.14
N ALA A 118 3.74 11.82 -9.43
CA ALA A 118 4.25 11.51 -10.77
C ALA A 118 3.85 10.09 -11.20
N PHE A 119 4.01 9.11 -10.31
CA PHE A 119 3.59 7.72 -10.55
C PHE A 119 2.10 7.61 -10.84
N LEU A 120 1.25 8.25 -10.04
CA LEU A 120 -0.21 8.24 -10.23
C LEU A 120 -0.59 8.87 -11.57
N ASN A 121 0.05 9.97 -11.93
CA ASN A 121 -0.20 10.64 -13.20
C ASN A 121 0.21 9.78 -14.40
N ALA A 122 1.36 9.12 -14.31
CA ALA A 122 1.86 8.25 -15.38
C ALA A 122 1.02 6.97 -15.57
N ASN A 123 0.29 6.56 -14.54
CA ASN A 123 -0.45 5.30 -14.52
C ASN A 123 -1.98 5.46 -14.51
N LYS A 124 -2.50 6.58 -14.98
CA LYS A 124 -3.96 6.87 -15.01
C LYS A 124 -4.79 5.83 -15.77
N ALA A 125 -4.20 5.12 -16.71
CA ALA A 125 -4.89 4.08 -17.48
C ALA A 125 -5.05 2.76 -16.70
N ARG A 126 -4.44 2.64 -15.51
CA ARG A 126 -4.48 1.43 -14.67
C ARG A 126 -5.39 1.62 -13.46
N GLU A 127 -5.79 0.51 -12.87
CA GLU A 127 -6.38 0.51 -11.55
C GLU A 127 -5.26 0.61 -10.52
N ILE A 128 -5.21 1.72 -9.78
CA ILE A 128 -4.27 1.93 -8.69
C ILE A 128 -5.04 1.96 -7.38
N ILE A 129 -4.51 1.28 -6.36
CA ILE A 129 -5.11 1.22 -5.03
C ILE A 129 -4.06 1.65 -4.02
N LEU A 130 -4.36 2.68 -3.24
CA LEU A 130 -3.54 3.14 -2.12
C LEU A 130 -4.24 2.85 -0.81
N THR A 131 -3.50 2.37 0.17
CA THR A 131 -3.99 2.21 1.53
C THR A 131 -3.09 2.92 2.55
N GLY A 132 -3.64 3.23 3.71
CA GLY A 132 -2.92 3.76 4.86
C GLY A 132 -3.67 4.86 5.59
N ARG A 133 -2.90 5.68 6.31
CA ARG A 133 -3.44 6.73 7.19
C ARG A 133 -3.01 8.11 6.70
N ASN A 134 -3.84 9.10 7.03
CA ASN A 134 -3.53 10.52 6.87
C ASN A 134 -3.00 10.90 5.47
N PRO A 135 -3.72 10.60 4.38
CA PRO A 135 -3.31 11.06 3.06
C PRO A 135 -3.31 12.59 3.01
N SER A 136 -2.35 13.16 2.29
CA SER A 136 -2.32 14.60 2.04
C SER A 136 -3.49 15.05 1.16
N LYS A 137 -3.77 16.35 1.19
CA LYS A 137 -4.80 16.94 0.30
C LYS A 137 -4.48 16.71 -1.18
N ASN A 138 -3.20 16.73 -1.56
CA ASN A 138 -2.78 16.51 -2.94
C ASN A 138 -3.06 15.06 -3.38
N ILE A 139 -2.80 14.09 -2.53
CA ILE A 139 -3.11 12.69 -2.81
C ILE A 139 -4.64 12.48 -2.90
N LEU A 140 -5.39 13.01 -1.94
CA LEU A 140 -6.86 12.92 -1.95
C LEU A 140 -7.46 13.55 -3.23
N ALA A 141 -6.90 14.66 -3.68
CA ALA A 141 -7.37 15.33 -4.92
C ALA A 141 -7.19 14.46 -6.17
N CYS A 142 -6.29 13.48 -6.16
CA CYS A 142 -6.08 12.54 -7.27
C CYS A 142 -7.07 11.36 -7.26
N GLY A 143 -7.74 11.10 -6.13
CA GLY A 143 -8.59 9.92 -5.96
C GLY A 143 -9.88 9.99 -6.74
N ASP A 144 -10.21 8.92 -7.45
CA ASP A 144 -11.53 8.74 -8.09
C ASP A 144 -12.54 8.18 -7.08
N TYR A 145 -12.09 7.25 -6.23
CA TYR A 145 -12.88 6.67 -5.13
C TYR A 145 -12.09 6.78 -3.83
N ILE A 146 -12.69 7.43 -2.84
CA ILE A 146 -12.07 7.65 -1.53
C ILE A 146 -12.99 7.06 -0.47
N THR A 147 -12.46 6.11 0.31
CA THR A 147 -13.17 5.46 1.40
C THR A 147 -12.39 5.63 2.70
N CYS A 148 -13.04 6.21 3.70
CA CYS A 148 -12.46 6.36 5.03
C CYS A 148 -13.06 5.31 5.97
N LEU A 149 -12.19 4.47 6.57
CA LEU A 149 -12.60 3.47 7.55
C LEU A 149 -12.26 3.97 8.95
N LEU A 150 -13.26 4.03 9.80
CA LEU A 150 -13.16 4.53 11.17
C LEU A 150 -13.67 3.50 12.15
N TYR A 151 -13.12 3.50 13.36
CA TYR A 151 -13.70 2.80 14.48
C TYR A 151 -14.94 3.56 15.00
N THR A 152 -15.90 2.81 15.50
CA THR A 152 -16.87 3.38 16.45
C THR A 152 -16.17 3.61 17.79
N SER A 153 -16.71 4.46 18.66
CA SER A 153 -16.16 4.70 20.01
C SER A 153 -15.95 3.39 20.79
N ASP A 154 -16.94 2.49 20.75
CA ASP A 154 -16.90 1.23 21.49
C ASP A 154 -15.80 0.27 20.97
N ALA A 155 -15.61 0.20 19.65
CA ALA A 155 -14.57 -0.62 19.05
C ALA A 155 -13.15 -0.08 19.30
N ALA A 156 -12.99 1.24 19.41
CA ALA A 156 -11.73 1.88 19.76
C ALA A 156 -11.31 1.53 21.21
N ASP A 157 -12.26 1.53 22.14
CA ASP A 157 -12.02 1.19 23.54
C ASP A 157 -11.60 -0.29 23.72
N GLU A 158 -12.09 -1.19 22.87
CA GLU A 158 -11.70 -2.61 22.88
C GLU A 158 -10.27 -2.85 22.38
N GLU A 159 -9.78 -2.05 21.43
CA GLU A 159 -8.42 -2.19 20.92
C GLU A 159 -7.35 -1.61 21.84
N ASP A 160 -7.66 -0.56 22.58
CA ASP A 160 -6.76 0.04 23.57
C ASP A 160 -6.68 -0.75 24.89
N SER A 161 -7.52 -1.72 25.07
CA SER A 161 -7.53 -2.61 26.24
C SER A 161 -6.83 -3.94 25.93
#